data_8a63a2cf05e3be13436108e27752a58b
#
_entry.id   8a63a2cf05e3be13436108e27752a58b
#
_cell.length_a   1.000
_cell.length_b   1.000
_cell.length_c   1.000
_cell.angle_alpha   90.00
_cell.angle_beta   90.00
_cell.angle_gamma   90.00
#
_symmetry.space_group_name_H-M   'P 1'
#
loop_
_entity.id
_entity.type
_entity.pdbx_description
1 polymer ?
#
loop_
_entity_poly.entity_id
_entity_poly.type
_entity_poly.pdbx_seq_one_letter_code
_entity_poly.pdbx_strand_id
1 'polypeptide(L)'
;MYNTRSELIDSRQEGTGMRPSNRQADEMRAIRITRNYTKHAEGSVLIEFGDTKVICTASVEEKVPGFLRGKGQGWVTAEYGMLPRSTGSRMRREASGGKQGGRTMEIQRLIGRALRAGTDLNVLGENTISLDCDVIQADGGTRTASITGAWVALHD
;
A
#
# COMPACT_ATOMS: atom_id res chain seq x y z
N MET A 1 -22.86 18.29 -55.25
CA MET A 1 -21.46 17.96 -55.56
C MET A 1 -20.69 17.97 -54.23
N TYR A 2 -19.99 16.92 -54.02
CA TYR A 2 -19.26 16.57 -52.81
C TYR A 2 -18.21 17.59 -52.39
N ASN A 3 -18.22 18.00 -51.16
CA ASN A 3 -16.97 18.12 -50.40
C ASN A 3 -17.29 18.31 -48.93
N THR A 4 -16.98 17.31 -48.10
CA THR A 4 -16.82 17.54 -46.68
C THR A 4 -16.41 16.22 -46.01
N ARG A 5 -15.15 15.98 -45.98
CA ARG A 5 -14.57 14.91 -45.19
C ARG A 5 -13.24 15.32 -44.53
N SER A 6 -13.12 16.59 -44.15
CA SER A 6 -11.86 17.12 -43.57
C SER A 6 -12.02 17.97 -42.32
N GLU A 7 -13.22 18.02 -41.71
CA GLU A 7 -13.41 18.84 -40.49
C GLU A 7 -13.78 18.05 -39.22
N LEU A 8 -13.57 16.75 -39.21
CA LEU A 8 -13.89 15.90 -38.04
C LEU A 8 -12.68 15.32 -37.31
N ILE A 9 -11.48 15.85 -37.50
CA ILE A 9 -10.27 15.37 -36.85
C ILE A 9 -9.47 16.56 -36.30
N ASP A 10 -10.10 17.43 -35.53
CA ASP A 10 -9.33 18.39 -34.72
C ASP A 10 -10.10 18.91 -33.50
N SER A 11 -10.59 18.01 -32.72
CA SER A 11 -11.03 18.30 -31.35
C SER A 11 -10.51 17.29 -30.35
N ARG A 12 -9.36 16.67 -30.62
CA ARG A 12 -8.54 16.19 -29.51
C ARG A 12 -7.89 17.44 -28.93
N GLN A 13 -8.57 18.06 -27.98
CA GLN A 13 -7.88 18.92 -27.05
C GLN A 13 -6.74 18.06 -26.49
N GLU A 14 -5.53 18.44 -26.87
CA GLU A 14 -4.35 18.07 -26.11
C GLU A 14 -4.60 18.59 -24.70
N GLY A 15 -5.20 17.76 -23.87
CA GLY A 15 -5.23 17.99 -22.44
C GLY A 15 -3.78 18.15 -22.06
N THR A 16 -3.40 19.30 -21.58
CA THR A 16 -2.10 19.55 -20.97
C THR A 16 -1.87 18.42 -20.00
N GLY A 17 -0.94 17.51 -20.32
CA GLY A 17 -0.77 16.20 -19.65
C GLY A 17 -0.28 16.30 -18.21
N MET A 18 -0.72 17.31 -17.49
CA MET A 18 -0.39 17.53 -16.08
C MET A 18 -1.36 16.80 -15.18
N ARG A 19 -0.81 16.00 -14.29
CA ARG A 19 -1.57 15.32 -13.23
C ARG A 19 -2.06 16.31 -12.17
N PRO A 20 -3.06 15.96 -11.32
CA PRO A 20 -3.64 16.87 -10.33
C PRO A 20 -2.65 17.65 -9.43
N SER A 21 -1.44 17.17 -9.23
CA SER A 21 -0.39 17.83 -8.45
C SER A 21 0.58 18.65 -9.32
N ASN A 22 0.17 19.10 -10.50
CA ASN A 22 1.01 19.80 -11.48
C ASN A 22 2.27 19.03 -11.94
N ARG A 23 2.27 17.69 -11.77
CA ARG A 23 3.36 16.83 -12.21
C ARG A 23 3.18 16.46 -13.68
N GLN A 24 4.31 16.30 -14.37
CA GLN A 24 4.33 15.72 -15.71
C GLN A 24 3.83 14.27 -15.70
N ALA A 25 3.47 13.73 -16.87
CA ALA A 25 2.92 12.38 -16.99
C ALA A 25 3.90 11.28 -16.52
N ASP A 26 5.19 11.50 -16.71
CA ASP A 26 6.31 10.63 -16.35
C ASP A 26 6.98 10.99 -15.01
N GLU A 27 6.52 12.04 -14.35
CA GLU A 27 7.07 12.48 -13.07
C GLU A 27 6.47 11.71 -11.90
N MET A 28 7.33 11.12 -11.07
CA MET A 28 6.92 10.51 -9.82
C MET A 28 6.55 11.56 -8.77
N ARG A 29 5.69 11.19 -7.82
CA ARG A 29 5.52 11.98 -6.60
C ARG A 29 6.83 12.00 -5.80
N ALA A 30 7.06 13.05 -5.03
CA ALA A 30 8.13 13.05 -4.05
C ALA A 30 7.94 11.89 -3.08
N ILE A 31 8.97 11.06 -2.92
CA ILE A 31 8.97 9.90 -2.02
C ILE A 31 9.84 10.22 -0.83
N ARG A 32 9.29 10.02 0.36
CA ARG A 32 10.03 10.10 1.61
C ARG A 32 9.78 8.85 2.44
N ILE A 33 10.86 8.26 2.96
CA ILE A 33 10.83 7.07 3.81
C ILE A 33 11.54 7.41 5.12
N THR A 34 10.81 7.35 6.23
CA THR A 34 11.37 7.54 7.56
C THR A 34 11.35 6.20 8.28
N ARG A 35 12.51 5.57 8.43
CA ARG A 35 12.70 4.30 9.12
C ARG A 35 12.75 4.51 10.65
N ASN A 36 12.51 3.45 11.40
CA ASN A 36 12.46 3.47 12.87
C ASN A 36 11.50 4.54 13.40
N TYR A 37 10.34 4.68 12.74
CA TYR A 37 9.38 5.72 13.04
C TYR A 37 8.69 5.53 14.39
N THR A 38 8.40 4.28 14.76
CA THR A 38 7.90 3.90 16.09
C THR A 38 8.89 2.95 16.76
N LYS A 39 8.87 2.86 18.09
CA LYS A 39 9.94 2.19 18.86
C LYS A 39 9.67 0.73 19.21
N HIS A 40 8.45 0.21 19.00
CA HIS A 40 8.08 -1.10 19.55
C HIS A 40 8.11 -2.23 18.52
N ALA A 41 7.80 -1.93 17.26
CA ALA A 41 7.84 -2.92 16.18
C ALA A 41 9.28 -3.20 15.75
N GLU A 42 9.57 -4.42 15.33
CA GLU A 42 10.87 -4.82 14.81
C GLU A 42 11.26 -4.00 13.57
N GLY A 43 10.30 -3.77 12.66
CA GLY A 43 10.44 -2.81 11.56
C GLY A 43 9.36 -1.73 11.64
N SER A 44 9.71 -0.48 11.38
CA SER A 44 8.75 0.63 11.45
C SER A 44 9.10 1.76 10.50
N VAL A 45 8.16 2.11 9.64
CA VAL A 45 8.34 3.08 8.55
C VAL A 45 7.16 4.03 8.47
N LEU A 46 7.43 5.32 8.36
CA LEU A 46 6.50 6.27 7.75
C LEU A 46 6.90 6.44 6.28
N ILE A 47 6.02 6.03 5.37
CA ILE A 47 6.15 6.25 3.93
C ILE A 47 5.25 7.40 3.47
N GLU A 48 5.82 8.31 2.68
CA GLU A 48 5.12 9.44 2.09
C GLU A 48 5.30 9.42 0.58
N PHE A 49 4.18 9.42 -0.15
CA PHE A 49 4.12 9.60 -1.61
C PHE A 49 3.38 10.92 -1.89
N GLY A 50 4.12 12.03 -1.91
CA GLY A 50 3.51 13.35 -1.85
C GLY A 50 2.66 13.49 -0.59
N ASP A 51 1.37 13.78 -0.74
CA ASP A 51 0.44 13.94 0.37
C ASP A 51 -0.16 12.61 0.88
N THR A 52 0.12 11.49 0.24
CA THR A 52 -0.26 10.18 0.79
C THR A 52 0.76 9.73 1.83
N LYS A 53 0.29 9.41 3.03
CA LYS A 53 1.11 9.00 4.18
C LYS A 53 0.57 7.72 4.80
N VAL A 54 1.46 6.75 4.99
CA VAL A 54 1.13 5.46 5.57
C VAL A 54 2.17 5.09 6.61
N ILE A 55 1.73 4.65 7.79
CA ILE A 55 2.60 3.99 8.76
C ILE A 55 2.58 2.50 8.44
N CYS A 56 3.77 1.90 8.29
CA CYS A 56 3.94 0.48 8.08
C CYS A 56 4.80 -0.08 9.21
N THR A 57 4.32 -1.11 9.89
CA THR A 57 5.09 -1.81 10.93
C THR A 57 5.20 -3.28 10.60
N ALA A 58 6.32 -3.90 11.00
CA ALA A 58 6.56 -5.33 10.92
C ALA A 58 6.74 -5.88 12.32
N SER A 59 6.02 -6.94 12.65
CA SER A 59 6.09 -7.64 13.93
C SER A 59 6.39 -9.11 13.70
N VAL A 60 7.36 -9.65 14.45
CA VAL A 60 7.76 -11.07 14.37
C VAL A 60 7.02 -11.88 15.42
N GLU A 61 6.41 -12.98 15.00
CA GLU A 61 5.74 -13.95 15.88
C GLU A 61 6.38 -15.33 15.71
N GLU A 62 6.81 -15.95 16.81
CA GLU A 62 7.43 -17.30 16.82
C GLU A 62 6.37 -18.40 16.62
N LYS A 63 5.58 -18.29 15.59
CA LYS A 63 4.56 -19.27 15.19
C LYS A 63 4.23 -19.12 13.72
N VAL A 64 3.74 -20.18 13.11
CA VAL A 64 3.22 -20.16 11.74
C VAL A 64 1.76 -20.62 11.70
N PRO A 65 0.99 -20.26 10.67
CA PRO A 65 -0.33 -20.82 10.41
C PRO A 65 -0.30 -22.35 10.40
N GLY A 66 -1.40 -22.99 10.81
CA GLY A 66 -1.49 -24.44 10.94
C GLY A 66 -1.06 -25.24 9.71
N PHE A 67 -1.30 -24.69 8.51
CA PHE A 67 -0.93 -25.35 7.25
C PHE A 67 0.59 -25.37 6.97
N LEU A 68 1.40 -24.57 7.70
CA LEU A 68 2.87 -24.53 7.60
C LEU A 68 3.58 -25.19 8.77
N ARG A 69 2.86 -25.59 9.81
CA ARG A 69 3.46 -26.17 11.01
C ARG A 69 4.22 -27.44 10.69
N GLY A 70 5.47 -27.54 11.14
CA GLY A 70 6.38 -28.65 10.89
C GLY A 70 6.98 -28.69 9.49
N LYS A 71 6.83 -27.62 8.70
CA LYS A 71 7.40 -27.53 7.33
C LYS A 71 8.72 -26.76 7.27
N GLY A 72 9.15 -26.15 8.38
CA GLY A 72 10.38 -25.35 8.44
C GLY A 72 10.31 -24.08 7.58
N GLN A 73 9.11 -23.62 7.26
CA GLN A 73 8.87 -22.46 6.40
C GLN A 73 8.08 -21.39 7.15
N GLY A 74 8.50 -20.15 6.99
CA GLY A 74 7.82 -19.00 7.60
C GLY A 74 6.67 -18.46 6.76
N TRP A 75 6.06 -17.42 7.28
CA TRP A 75 4.93 -16.75 6.63
C TRP A 75 5.04 -15.24 6.74
N VAL A 76 4.57 -14.54 5.71
CA VAL A 76 4.39 -13.08 5.72
C VAL A 76 2.93 -12.79 5.45
N THR A 77 2.32 -12.03 6.32
CA THR A 77 0.93 -11.58 6.18
C THR A 77 0.85 -10.07 6.32
N ALA A 78 -0.25 -9.47 5.88
CA ALA A 78 -0.44 -8.03 5.99
C ALA A 78 -1.87 -7.68 6.34
N GLU A 79 -2.01 -6.66 7.17
CA GLU A 79 -3.25 -5.95 7.43
C GLU A 79 -3.18 -4.53 6.86
N TYR A 80 -4.34 -3.97 6.57
CA TYR A 80 -4.44 -2.63 5.99
C TYR A 80 -5.65 -1.92 6.59
N GLY A 81 -5.48 -0.66 6.94
CA GLY A 81 -6.56 0.17 7.41
C GLY A 81 -6.40 1.62 7.00
N MET A 82 -7.48 2.38 7.13
CA MET A 82 -7.48 3.82 6.92
C MET A 82 -8.04 4.52 8.15
N LEU A 83 -7.35 5.54 8.64
CA LEU A 83 -7.89 6.37 9.72
C LEU A 83 -9.17 7.09 9.25
N PRO A 84 -10.14 7.34 10.14
CA PRO A 84 -11.41 7.98 9.77
C PRO A 84 -11.26 9.32 9.05
N ARG A 85 -10.20 10.08 9.35
CA ARG A 85 -9.91 11.38 8.72
C ARG A 85 -8.70 11.34 7.80
N SER A 86 -8.34 10.18 7.31
CA SER A 86 -7.30 10.05 6.26
C SER A 86 -7.75 10.65 4.92
N THR A 87 -9.05 10.85 4.72
CA THR A 87 -9.66 11.46 3.52
C THR A 87 -10.30 12.81 3.81
N GLY A 88 -10.72 13.52 2.79
CA GLY A 88 -11.35 14.84 2.88
C GLY A 88 -12.62 14.89 3.75
N SER A 89 -13.36 13.78 3.82
CA SER A 89 -14.50 13.61 4.73
C SER A 89 -14.23 12.49 5.73
N ARG A 90 -14.92 12.53 6.89
CA ARG A 90 -14.78 11.48 7.90
C ARG A 90 -15.46 10.18 7.43
N MET A 91 -14.69 9.11 7.36
CA MET A 91 -15.19 7.76 7.19
C MET A 91 -15.51 7.09 8.53
N ARG A 92 -16.45 6.14 8.52
CA ARG A 92 -16.70 5.29 9.70
C ARG A 92 -15.51 4.33 9.89
N ARG A 93 -15.12 4.09 11.15
CA ARG A 93 -14.15 3.01 11.44
C ARG A 93 -14.74 1.65 11.09
N GLU A 94 -14.02 0.83 10.36
CA GLU A 94 -14.47 -0.52 9.99
C GLU A 94 -14.71 -1.39 11.23
N ALA A 95 -13.84 -1.29 12.23
CA ALA A 95 -14.00 -1.99 13.50
C ALA A 95 -15.36 -1.73 14.18
N SER A 96 -15.92 -0.53 14.02
CA SER A 96 -17.26 -0.21 14.56
C SER A 96 -18.41 -0.90 13.80
N GLY A 97 -18.12 -1.46 12.64
CA GLY A 97 -19.08 -2.21 11.81
C GLY A 97 -19.02 -3.72 11.98
N GLY A 98 -18.06 -4.22 12.75
CA GLY A 98 -17.85 -5.65 12.99
C GLY A 98 -17.34 -6.45 11.79
N LYS A 99 -17.13 -5.82 10.63
CA LYS A 99 -16.57 -6.45 9.43
C LYS A 99 -15.73 -5.46 8.66
N GLN A 100 -14.60 -5.95 8.14
CA GLN A 100 -13.78 -5.20 7.19
C GLN A 100 -14.48 -5.12 5.83
N GLY A 101 -14.34 -3.99 5.15
CA GLY A 101 -14.87 -3.81 3.79
C GLY A 101 -14.12 -4.67 2.76
N GLY A 102 -14.79 -5.02 1.66
CA GLY A 102 -14.19 -5.83 0.59
C GLY A 102 -12.93 -5.19 0.00
N ARG A 103 -12.90 -3.85 -0.09
CA ARG A 103 -11.71 -3.10 -0.53
C ARG A 103 -10.52 -3.29 0.43
N THR A 104 -10.73 -3.19 1.72
CA THR A 104 -9.70 -3.38 2.75
C THR A 104 -9.12 -4.79 2.66
N MET A 105 -9.99 -5.79 2.59
CA MET A 105 -9.58 -7.20 2.45
C MET A 105 -8.82 -7.46 1.15
N GLU A 106 -9.21 -6.83 0.04
CA GLU A 106 -8.50 -6.94 -1.25
C GLU A 106 -7.08 -6.38 -1.14
N ILE A 107 -6.94 -5.19 -0.51
CA ILE A 107 -5.63 -4.53 -0.36
C ILE A 107 -4.71 -5.33 0.57
N GLN A 108 -5.21 -5.85 1.69
CA GLN A 108 -4.46 -6.74 2.58
C GLN A 108 -3.88 -7.93 1.83
N ARG A 109 -4.70 -8.59 1.01
CA ARG A 109 -4.27 -9.73 0.20
C ARG A 109 -3.23 -9.34 -0.85
N LEU A 110 -3.38 -8.17 -1.46
CA LEU A 110 -2.44 -7.64 -2.44
C LEU A 110 -1.07 -7.39 -1.79
N ILE A 111 -1.04 -6.69 -0.65
CA ILE A 111 0.21 -6.41 0.08
C ILE A 111 0.88 -7.73 0.47
N GLY A 112 0.18 -8.62 1.15
CA GLY A 112 0.73 -9.89 1.59
C GLY A 112 1.29 -10.73 0.44
N ARG A 113 0.62 -10.78 -0.71
CA ARG A 113 1.12 -11.50 -1.89
C ARG A 113 2.35 -10.84 -2.50
N ALA A 114 2.36 -9.51 -2.59
CA ALA A 114 3.51 -8.77 -3.11
C ALA A 114 4.77 -9.01 -2.27
N LEU A 115 4.63 -8.95 -0.95
CA LEU A 115 5.73 -9.19 -0.02
C LEU A 115 6.24 -10.64 -0.08
N ARG A 116 5.35 -11.62 -0.07
CA ARG A 116 5.72 -13.03 -0.19
C ARG A 116 6.42 -13.36 -1.51
N ALA A 117 6.07 -12.67 -2.59
CA ALA A 117 6.74 -12.88 -3.89
C ALA A 117 8.21 -12.45 -3.89
N GLY A 118 8.58 -11.51 -3.01
CA GLY A 118 9.95 -11.01 -2.88
C GLY A 118 10.73 -11.61 -1.70
N THR A 119 10.11 -12.43 -0.86
CA THR A 119 10.73 -12.97 0.37
C THR A 119 11.00 -14.45 0.23
N ASP A 120 12.21 -14.89 0.56
CA ASP A 120 12.49 -16.32 0.75
C ASP A 120 11.92 -16.78 2.11
N LEU A 121 10.76 -17.39 2.06
CA LEU A 121 10.04 -17.84 3.26
C LEU A 121 10.76 -18.98 4.01
N ASN A 122 11.70 -19.69 3.37
CA ASN A 122 12.45 -20.77 4.04
C ASN A 122 13.48 -20.19 5.02
N VAL A 123 14.02 -19.01 4.72
CA VAL A 123 15.00 -18.34 5.62
C VAL A 123 14.35 -17.88 6.91
N LEU A 124 13.04 -17.64 6.91
CA LEU A 124 12.31 -17.18 8.08
C LEU A 124 12.14 -18.27 9.15
N GLY A 125 12.39 -19.56 8.84
CA GLY A 125 12.02 -20.66 9.73
C GLY A 125 10.50 -20.64 10.02
N GLU A 126 10.07 -21.23 11.12
CA GLU A 126 8.64 -21.25 11.51
C GLU A 126 8.20 -19.97 12.23
N ASN A 127 8.54 -18.81 11.67
CA ASN A 127 8.11 -17.50 12.15
C ASN A 127 7.11 -16.85 11.18
N THR A 128 6.21 -16.06 11.72
CA THR A 128 5.33 -15.19 10.94
C THR A 128 5.76 -13.75 11.10
N ILE A 129 5.86 -13.02 10.00
CA ILE A 129 6.00 -11.57 10.03
C ILE A 129 4.65 -10.96 9.63
N SER A 130 4.07 -10.22 10.56
CA SER A 130 2.81 -9.50 10.37
C SER A 130 3.11 -8.04 10.04
N LEU A 131 2.64 -7.60 8.87
CA LEU A 131 2.78 -6.21 8.43
C LEU A 131 1.45 -5.48 8.65
N ASP A 132 1.50 -4.36 9.38
CA ASP A 132 0.36 -3.48 9.58
C ASP A 132 0.58 -2.19 8.79
N CYS A 133 -0.39 -1.84 7.93
CA CYS A 133 -0.33 -0.66 7.08
C CYS A 133 -1.50 0.26 7.38
N ASP A 134 -1.25 1.35 8.10
CA ASP A 134 -2.25 2.32 8.51
C ASP A 134 -2.13 3.63 7.72
N VAL A 135 -3.11 3.90 6.88
CA VAL A 135 -3.17 5.14 6.12
C VAL A 135 -3.62 6.28 7.01
N ILE A 136 -2.71 7.23 7.26
CA ILE A 136 -3.01 8.44 8.06
C ILE A 136 -3.46 9.61 7.19
N GLN A 137 -3.04 9.65 5.92
CA GLN A 137 -3.50 10.62 4.94
C GLN A 137 -3.50 9.98 3.54
N ALA A 138 -4.62 10.12 2.83
CA ALA A 138 -4.80 9.53 1.51
C ALA A 138 -5.00 10.62 0.44
N ASP A 139 -4.08 10.63 -0.52
CA ASP A 139 -4.15 11.43 -1.74
C ASP A 139 -3.86 10.56 -2.99
N GLY A 140 -4.47 9.39 -3.04
CA GLY A 140 -4.24 8.37 -4.06
C GLY A 140 -2.95 7.55 -3.84
N GLY A 141 -2.89 6.36 -4.43
CA GLY A 141 -1.71 5.48 -4.37
C GLY A 141 -1.45 4.83 -3.01
N THR A 142 -2.46 4.71 -2.14
CA THR A 142 -2.27 4.09 -0.82
C THR A 142 -1.83 2.63 -0.90
N ARG A 143 -2.28 1.87 -1.90
CA ARG A 143 -1.84 0.48 -2.14
C ARG A 143 -0.33 0.39 -2.39
N THR A 144 0.17 1.20 -3.31
CA THR A 144 1.60 1.19 -3.68
C THR A 144 2.47 1.73 -2.56
N ALA A 145 2.04 2.78 -1.88
CA ALA A 145 2.72 3.31 -0.70
C ALA A 145 2.80 2.25 0.42
N SER A 146 1.70 1.54 0.70
CA SER A 146 1.67 0.46 1.69
C SER A 146 2.61 -0.68 1.33
N ILE A 147 2.63 -1.15 0.06
CA ILE A 147 3.54 -2.21 -0.37
C ILE A 147 5.00 -1.76 -0.20
N THR A 148 5.34 -0.54 -0.64
CA THR A 148 6.70 -0.03 -0.55
C THR A 148 7.14 0.17 0.90
N GLY A 149 6.30 0.79 1.74
CA GLY A 149 6.62 0.99 3.15
C GLY A 149 6.71 -0.31 3.94
N ALA A 150 5.80 -1.24 3.69
CA ALA A 150 5.83 -2.57 4.30
C ALA A 150 7.05 -3.39 3.87
N TRP A 151 7.48 -3.25 2.60
CA TRP A 151 8.73 -3.89 2.14
C TRP A 151 9.94 -3.38 2.93
N VAL A 152 10.05 -2.07 3.15
CA VAL A 152 11.15 -1.50 3.91
C VAL A 152 11.08 -1.93 5.39
N ALA A 153 9.88 -1.91 5.99
CA ALA A 153 9.69 -2.38 7.37
C ALA A 153 10.00 -3.89 7.54
N LEU A 154 9.70 -4.71 6.52
CA LEU A 154 10.02 -6.13 6.51
C LEU A 154 11.52 -6.40 6.41
N HIS A 155 12.26 -5.51 5.71
CA HIS A 155 13.70 -5.63 5.51
C HIS A 155 14.51 -5.24 6.76
N ASP A 156 14.01 -4.29 7.56
CA ASP A 156 14.67 -3.75 8.76
C ASP A 156 14.68 -4.72 9.92
#